data_f063b9239e408166d68c9f4bcde93c55
#
_entry.id   f063b9239e408166d68c9f4bcde93c55
#
_cell.length_a   1.000
_cell.length_b   1.000
_cell.length_c   1.000
_cell.angle_alpha   90.00
_cell.angle_beta   90.00
_cell.angle_gamma   90.00
#
_symmetry.space_group_name_H-M   'P 1'
#
loop_
_entity.id
_entity.type
_entity.pdbx_description
1 polymer ?
#
loop_
_entity_poly.entity_id
_entity_poly.type
_entity_poly.pdbx_seq_one_letter_code
_entity_poly.pdbx_strand_id
1 'polypeptide(L)'
;MPAARSTGADVRVEHAGRRYGSVDALRDANLHVRPGEFLAVTGRSGSGKSTLLNLIGGLEEPTCGRILIDGREIWREPRAPRHRRELVGFVFQQHHLLINLTAQANVEVALIGAGMHRRERRERALGLLEEVGLADRSGHEPAELSGGERQRVAIARALANEPRLLLADEPTGAVDSVTSQRVLDLLADIRERRGMTVIVVSYDPQVGARADRMVTVTDGVLTQPETDLSAAPSA
;
A
#
# COMPACT_ATOMS: atom_id res chain seq x y z
N MET A 1 14.42 -11.16 -25.43
CA MET A 1 14.22 -11.76 -24.09
C MET A 1 12.78 -11.47 -23.69
N PRO A 2 11.96 -12.45 -23.30
CA PRO A 2 10.63 -12.14 -22.80
C PRO A 2 10.76 -11.28 -21.55
N ALA A 3 10.05 -10.15 -21.51
CA ALA A 3 9.98 -9.30 -20.33
C ALA A 3 9.58 -10.16 -19.13
N ALA A 4 10.35 -10.11 -18.05
CA ALA A 4 10.00 -10.78 -16.82
C ALA A 4 8.59 -10.33 -16.42
N ARG A 5 7.65 -11.28 -16.27
CA ARG A 5 6.29 -10.96 -15.85
C ARG A 5 6.38 -10.29 -14.49
N SER A 6 5.92 -9.05 -14.40
CA SER A 6 5.81 -8.34 -13.11
C SER A 6 5.08 -9.24 -12.12
N THR A 7 5.63 -9.38 -10.91
CA THR A 7 4.98 -10.07 -9.79
C THR A 7 3.92 -9.21 -9.13
N GLY A 8 3.76 -7.96 -9.55
CA GLY A 8 2.77 -6.99 -9.06
C GLY A 8 1.33 -7.42 -9.33
N ALA A 9 0.40 -6.83 -8.61
CA ALA A 9 -1.03 -7.06 -8.77
C ALA A 9 -1.65 -6.12 -9.82
N ASP A 10 -2.58 -6.64 -10.63
CA ASP A 10 -3.49 -5.84 -11.46
C ASP A 10 -4.66 -5.36 -10.58
N VAL A 11 -4.87 -4.05 -10.48
CA VAL A 11 -5.95 -3.48 -9.67
C VAL A 11 -6.94 -2.75 -10.56
N ARG A 12 -8.21 -3.12 -10.48
CA ARG A 12 -9.30 -2.44 -11.19
C ARG A 12 -10.36 -1.99 -10.22
N VAL A 13 -10.69 -0.72 -10.30
CA VAL A 13 -11.80 -0.07 -9.61
C VAL A 13 -12.82 0.28 -10.67
N GLU A 14 -14.03 -0.28 -10.58
CA GLU A 14 -15.06 -0.14 -11.59
C GLU A 14 -16.33 0.43 -10.95
N HIS A 15 -16.65 1.68 -11.30
CA HIS A 15 -17.82 2.41 -10.82
C HIS A 15 -17.97 2.39 -9.29
N ALA A 16 -16.83 2.35 -8.56
CA ALA A 16 -16.86 2.21 -7.12
C ALA A 16 -17.23 3.51 -6.43
N GLY A 17 -18.15 3.41 -5.50
CA GLY A 17 -18.56 4.50 -4.63
C GLY A 17 -18.62 4.07 -3.18
N ARG A 18 -18.44 5.05 -2.26
CA ARG A 18 -18.59 4.84 -0.82
C ARG A 18 -19.35 5.98 -0.19
N ARG A 19 -20.43 5.65 0.53
CA ARG A 19 -21.27 6.58 1.25
C ARG A 19 -21.24 6.28 2.75
N TYR A 20 -21.09 7.34 3.55
CA TYR A 20 -21.20 7.29 5.02
C TYR A 20 -22.38 8.18 5.43
N GLY A 21 -23.50 7.55 5.77
CA GLY A 21 -24.75 8.27 6.03
C GLY A 21 -25.19 9.11 4.82
N SER A 22 -25.16 10.44 4.94
CA SER A 22 -25.50 11.38 3.87
C SER A 22 -24.30 11.85 3.04
N VAL A 23 -23.07 11.46 3.42
CA VAL A 23 -21.85 11.94 2.77
C VAL A 23 -21.34 10.91 1.76
N ASP A 24 -21.25 11.31 0.49
CA ASP A 24 -20.59 10.54 -0.55
C ASP A 24 -19.08 10.82 -0.51
N ALA A 25 -18.33 9.94 0.13
CA ALA A 25 -16.88 10.07 0.27
C ALA A 25 -16.12 9.68 -1.02
N LEU A 26 -16.70 8.81 -1.84
CA LEU A 26 -16.20 8.45 -3.17
C LEU A 26 -17.39 8.24 -4.10
N ARG A 27 -17.27 8.76 -5.34
CA ARG A 27 -18.35 8.73 -6.34
C ARG A 27 -17.82 8.18 -7.65
N ASP A 28 -18.45 7.14 -8.15
CA ASP A 28 -18.19 6.56 -9.49
C ASP A 28 -16.71 6.47 -9.87
N ALA A 29 -15.88 6.02 -8.94
CA ALA A 29 -14.44 5.92 -9.16
C ALA A 29 -14.13 4.83 -10.17
N ASN A 30 -13.34 5.19 -11.18
CA ASN A 30 -12.85 4.27 -12.21
C ASN A 30 -11.32 4.41 -12.28
N LEU A 31 -10.60 3.29 -12.02
CA LEU A 31 -9.15 3.27 -11.98
C LEU A 31 -8.62 1.90 -12.40
N HIS A 32 -7.60 1.91 -13.23
CA HIS A 32 -6.81 0.73 -13.52
C HIS A 32 -5.36 1.00 -13.15
N VAL A 33 -4.79 0.16 -12.29
CA VAL A 33 -3.36 0.17 -11.91
C VAL A 33 -2.73 -1.11 -12.43
N ARG A 34 -1.71 -0.95 -13.26
CA ARG A 34 -1.04 -2.07 -13.94
C ARG A 34 -0.12 -2.83 -12.97
N PRO A 35 0.12 -4.12 -13.21
CA PRO A 35 1.11 -4.87 -12.43
C PRO A 35 2.49 -4.19 -12.43
N GLY A 36 3.03 -3.97 -11.22
CA GLY A 36 4.32 -3.32 -11.02
C GLY A 36 4.30 -1.79 -11.14
N GLU A 37 3.15 -1.16 -11.35
CA GLU A 37 3.02 0.30 -11.40
C GLU A 37 3.20 0.92 -10.01
N PHE A 38 3.90 2.07 -9.94
CA PHE A 38 3.89 2.96 -8.79
C PHE A 38 2.91 4.11 -9.08
N LEU A 39 1.74 4.07 -8.45
CA LEU A 39 0.71 5.09 -8.59
C LEU A 39 0.72 6.05 -7.41
N ALA A 40 0.75 7.35 -7.67
CA ALA A 40 0.47 8.39 -6.69
C ALA A 40 -0.99 8.84 -6.75
N VAL A 41 -1.66 8.86 -5.61
CA VAL A 41 -3.01 9.42 -5.46
C VAL A 41 -2.92 10.70 -4.63
N THR A 42 -3.26 11.83 -5.24
CA THR A 42 -3.16 13.15 -4.62
C THR A 42 -4.54 13.76 -4.40
N GLY A 43 -4.60 14.90 -3.70
CA GLY A 43 -5.84 15.63 -3.43
C GLY A 43 -5.86 16.22 -2.03
N ARG A 44 -6.79 17.14 -1.78
CA ARG A 44 -6.93 17.83 -0.47
C ARG A 44 -7.31 16.86 0.64
N SER A 45 -7.07 17.25 1.90
CA SER A 45 -7.58 16.50 3.06
C SER A 45 -9.11 16.35 2.97
N GLY A 46 -9.62 15.16 3.29
CA GLY A 46 -11.06 14.86 3.21
C GLY A 46 -11.60 14.63 1.80
N SER A 47 -10.78 14.64 0.74
CA SER A 47 -11.26 14.45 -0.64
C SER A 47 -11.69 13.02 -0.99
N GLY A 48 -11.43 12.01 -0.14
CA GLY A 48 -11.79 10.60 -0.39
C GLY A 48 -10.60 9.67 -0.71
N LYS A 49 -9.35 10.15 -0.65
CA LYS A 49 -8.14 9.35 -0.96
C LYS A 49 -7.99 8.11 -0.09
N SER A 50 -8.05 8.28 1.24
CA SER A 50 -7.96 7.16 2.20
C SER A 50 -9.14 6.20 2.04
N THR A 51 -10.33 6.72 1.69
CA THR A 51 -11.49 5.87 1.35
C THR A 51 -11.19 5.01 0.13
N LEU A 52 -10.66 5.58 -0.95
CA LEU A 52 -10.24 4.81 -2.13
C LEU A 52 -9.23 3.72 -1.76
N LEU A 53 -8.22 4.07 -0.94
CA LEU A 53 -7.20 3.13 -0.51
C LEU A 53 -7.79 2.00 0.35
N ASN A 54 -8.70 2.32 1.28
CA ASN A 54 -9.40 1.35 2.13
C ASN A 54 -10.26 0.38 1.30
N LEU A 55 -10.94 0.89 0.28
CA LEU A 55 -11.72 0.08 -0.64
C LEU A 55 -10.81 -0.90 -1.43
N ILE A 56 -9.71 -0.40 -2.01
CA ILE A 56 -8.73 -1.23 -2.74
C ILE A 56 -8.09 -2.26 -1.79
N GLY A 57 -7.76 -1.86 -0.58
CA GLY A 57 -7.16 -2.74 0.44
C GLY A 57 -8.14 -3.73 1.07
N GLY A 58 -9.42 -3.66 0.72
CA GLY A 58 -10.45 -4.51 1.29
C GLY A 58 -10.68 -4.28 2.79
N LEU A 59 -10.37 -3.08 3.30
CA LEU A 59 -10.67 -2.68 4.68
C LEU A 59 -12.12 -2.21 4.81
N GLU A 60 -12.68 -1.70 3.71
CA GLU A 60 -14.06 -1.25 3.62
C GLU A 60 -14.72 -1.78 2.34
N GLU A 61 -16.01 -2.12 2.42
CA GLU A 61 -16.79 -2.57 1.27
C GLU A 61 -17.34 -1.36 0.49
N PRO A 62 -17.31 -1.35 -0.85
CA PRO A 62 -17.93 -0.30 -1.64
C PRO A 62 -19.44 -0.33 -1.47
N THR A 63 -20.11 0.85 -1.47
CA THR A 63 -21.57 0.97 -1.47
C THR A 63 -22.16 0.62 -2.84
N CYS A 64 -21.40 0.88 -3.91
CA CYS A 64 -21.71 0.53 -5.29
C CYS A 64 -20.44 0.27 -6.08
N GLY A 65 -20.57 -0.36 -7.26
CA GLY A 65 -19.44 -0.77 -8.08
C GLY A 65 -18.69 -1.96 -7.52
N ARG A 66 -17.47 -2.17 -7.99
CA ARG A 66 -16.64 -3.31 -7.57
C ARG A 66 -15.14 -3.00 -7.66
N ILE A 67 -14.35 -3.79 -6.93
CA ILE A 67 -12.89 -3.73 -6.93
C ILE A 67 -12.34 -5.13 -7.17
N LEU A 68 -11.50 -5.23 -8.19
CA LEU A 68 -10.86 -6.47 -8.57
C LEU A 68 -9.34 -6.36 -8.36
N ILE A 69 -8.76 -7.38 -7.78
CA ILE A 69 -7.31 -7.59 -7.73
C ILE A 69 -7.02 -8.90 -8.45
N ASP A 70 -6.17 -8.84 -9.49
CA ASP A 70 -5.89 -9.98 -10.38
C ASP A 70 -7.16 -10.61 -10.96
N GLY A 71 -8.15 -9.79 -11.31
CA GLY A 71 -9.43 -10.21 -11.86
C GLY A 71 -10.41 -10.81 -10.84
N ARG A 72 -10.08 -10.82 -9.56
CA ARG A 72 -10.95 -11.35 -8.48
C ARG A 72 -11.56 -10.22 -7.67
N GLU A 73 -12.87 -10.29 -7.46
CA GLU A 73 -13.58 -9.31 -6.63
C GLU A 73 -13.35 -9.62 -5.15
N ILE A 74 -12.57 -8.76 -4.48
CA ILE A 74 -12.05 -9.02 -3.13
C ILE A 74 -13.11 -9.17 -2.04
N TRP A 75 -14.32 -8.62 -2.23
CA TRP A 75 -15.40 -8.67 -1.25
C TRP A 75 -16.33 -9.88 -1.40
N ARG A 76 -16.42 -10.47 -2.58
CA ARG A 76 -17.31 -11.61 -2.86
C ARG A 76 -16.65 -12.98 -2.67
N GLU A 77 -15.36 -13.02 -2.44
CA GLU A 77 -14.66 -14.27 -2.23
C GLU A 77 -14.90 -14.84 -0.83
N PRO A 78 -15.22 -16.14 -0.69
CA PRO A 78 -15.44 -16.78 0.62
C PRO A 78 -14.22 -16.72 1.55
N ARG A 79 -13.03 -16.48 1.01
CA ARG A 79 -11.76 -16.38 1.72
C ARG A 79 -11.15 -14.97 1.66
N ALA A 80 -11.97 -13.94 1.45
CA ALA A 80 -11.52 -12.55 1.33
C ALA A 80 -10.52 -12.10 2.41
N PRO A 81 -10.68 -12.40 3.72
CA PRO A 81 -9.71 -11.98 4.74
C PRO A 81 -8.32 -12.64 4.57
N ARG A 82 -8.29 -13.89 4.11
CA ARG A 82 -7.02 -14.60 3.86
C ARG A 82 -6.34 -14.08 2.59
N HIS A 83 -7.07 -13.94 1.50
CA HIS A 83 -6.57 -13.37 0.24
C HIS A 83 -6.03 -11.95 0.45
N ARG A 84 -6.78 -11.11 1.18
CA ARG A 84 -6.31 -9.76 1.52
C ARG A 84 -4.96 -9.79 2.23
N ARG A 85 -4.81 -10.62 3.27
CA ARG A 85 -3.56 -10.73 4.03
C ARG A 85 -2.38 -11.20 3.17
N GLU A 86 -2.62 -12.06 2.19
CA GLU A 86 -1.59 -12.63 1.32
C GLU A 86 -1.24 -11.70 0.14
N LEU A 87 -2.21 -10.88 -0.32
CA LEU A 87 -2.05 -10.06 -1.52
C LEU A 87 -1.69 -8.61 -1.21
N VAL A 88 -2.14 -8.08 -0.07
CA VAL A 88 -2.06 -6.64 0.23
C VAL A 88 -1.25 -6.38 1.49
N GLY A 89 -0.21 -5.55 1.35
CA GLY A 89 0.48 -4.91 2.45
C GLY A 89 -0.08 -3.50 2.66
N PHE A 90 -0.26 -3.09 3.92
CA PHE A 90 -0.80 -1.76 4.24
C PHE A 90 0.14 -0.99 5.17
N VAL A 91 0.51 0.22 4.77
CA VAL A 91 1.30 1.19 5.53
C VAL A 91 0.41 2.36 5.87
N PHE A 92 0.20 2.63 7.16
CA PHE A 92 -0.66 3.70 7.66
C PHE A 92 0.16 4.91 8.09
N GLN A 93 -0.44 6.10 8.04
CA GLN A 93 0.16 7.36 8.50
C GLN A 93 0.61 7.28 9.96
N GLN A 94 -0.20 6.73 10.84
CA GLN A 94 0.09 6.61 12.29
C GLN A 94 0.88 5.36 12.66
N HIS A 95 1.52 4.67 11.71
CA HIS A 95 2.30 3.44 11.88
C HIS A 95 1.53 2.26 12.47
N HIS A 96 0.62 2.47 13.43
CA HIS A 96 -0.15 1.47 14.17
C HIS A 96 0.72 0.32 14.71
N LEU A 97 1.88 0.66 15.26
CA LEU A 97 2.74 -0.31 15.94
C LEU A 97 2.16 -0.64 17.31
N LEU A 98 2.31 -1.90 17.70
CA LEU A 98 1.97 -2.36 19.04
C LEU A 98 3.05 -1.87 20.01
N ILE A 99 2.68 -0.95 20.91
CA ILE A 99 3.61 -0.16 21.72
C ILE A 99 4.43 -0.98 22.70
N ASN A 100 3.90 -2.13 23.14
CA ASN A 100 4.55 -3.04 24.11
C ASN A 100 5.28 -4.20 23.41
N LEU A 101 5.51 -4.11 22.12
CA LEU A 101 6.22 -5.11 21.33
C LEU A 101 7.44 -4.48 20.65
N THR A 102 8.54 -5.23 20.63
CA THR A 102 9.74 -4.82 19.89
C THR A 102 9.46 -4.66 18.39
N ALA A 103 10.36 -4.01 17.66
CA ALA A 103 10.30 -3.89 16.20
C ALA A 103 10.16 -5.26 15.53
N GLN A 104 10.96 -6.24 15.95
CA GLN A 104 10.87 -7.63 15.47
C GLN A 104 9.49 -8.23 15.75
N ALA A 105 8.98 -8.13 16.98
CA ALA A 105 7.69 -8.70 17.34
C ALA A 105 6.53 -8.02 16.59
N ASN A 106 6.61 -6.71 16.31
CA ASN A 106 5.65 -6.00 15.47
C ASN A 106 5.58 -6.55 14.04
N VAL A 107 6.71 -6.96 13.46
CA VAL A 107 6.72 -7.62 12.14
C VAL A 107 6.22 -9.05 12.24
N GLU A 108 6.62 -9.81 13.27
CA GLU A 108 6.19 -11.20 13.50
C GLU A 108 4.66 -11.35 13.63
N VAL A 109 3.97 -10.35 14.21
CA VAL A 109 2.50 -10.37 14.37
C VAL A 109 1.80 -10.54 13.02
N ALA A 110 2.29 -9.92 11.95
CA ALA A 110 1.71 -10.06 10.61
C ALA A 110 1.83 -11.48 10.04
N LEU A 111 2.79 -12.26 10.53
CA LEU A 111 3.04 -13.65 10.13
C LEU A 111 2.24 -14.68 10.94
N ILE A 112 1.49 -14.24 11.96
CA ILE A 112 0.62 -15.14 12.74
C ILE A 112 -0.49 -15.68 11.83
N GLY A 113 -0.62 -17.01 11.80
CA GLY A 113 -1.60 -17.69 10.94
C GLY A 113 -1.16 -17.89 9.48
N ALA A 114 0.10 -17.59 9.13
CA ALA A 114 0.69 -17.90 7.82
C ALA A 114 1.20 -19.35 7.70
N GLY A 115 0.98 -20.19 8.71
CA GLY A 115 1.46 -21.59 8.71
C GLY A 115 2.93 -21.76 9.05
N MET A 116 3.64 -20.68 9.36
CA MET A 116 5.08 -20.70 9.68
C MET A 116 5.33 -21.08 11.14
N HIS A 117 6.40 -21.84 11.39
CA HIS A 117 6.90 -22.08 12.75
C HIS A 117 7.47 -20.80 13.38
N ARG A 118 7.54 -20.76 14.72
CA ARG A 118 8.04 -19.57 15.44
C ARG A 118 9.43 -19.13 14.99
N ARG A 119 10.33 -20.09 14.75
CA ARG A 119 11.69 -19.81 14.30
C ARG A 119 11.70 -19.14 12.93
N GLU A 120 10.94 -19.66 11.98
CA GLU A 120 10.83 -19.13 10.62
C GLU A 120 10.26 -17.71 10.62
N ARG A 121 9.20 -17.44 11.45
CA ARG A 121 8.66 -16.09 11.59
C ARG A 121 9.71 -15.11 12.10
N ARG A 122 10.49 -15.53 13.09
CA ARG A 122 11.56 -14.70 13.65
C ARG A 122 12.65 -14.39 12.62
N GLU A 123 13.16 -15.40 11.92
CA GLU A 123 14.18 -15.25 10.89
C GLU A 123 13.69 -14.32 9.78
N ARG A 124 12.43 -14.49 9.34
CA ARG A 124 11.82 -13.64 8.33
C ARG A 124 11.63 -12.20 8.81
N ALA A 125 11.16 -12.00 10.04
CA ALA A 125 11.01 -10.66 10.60
C ALA A 125 12.35 -9.91 10.69
N LEU A 126 13.42 -10.60 11.08
CA LEU A 126 14.78 -10.03 11.11
C LEU A 126 15.27 -9.67 9.72
N GLY A 127 15.09 -10.54 8.71
CA GLY A 127 15.45 -10.23 7.33
C GLY A 127 14.69 -9.03 6.75
N LEU A 128 13.41 -8.88 7.10
CA LEU A 128 12.63 -7.71 6.69
C LEU A 128 13.09 -6.42 7.39
N LEU A 129 13.48 -6.49 8.66
CA LEU A 129 14.06 -5.34 9.36
C LEU A 129 15.42 -4.95 8.76
N GLU A 130 16.24 -5.93 8.38
CA GLU A 130 17.50 -5.69 7.67
C GLU A 130 17.24 -5.00 6.31
N GLU A 131 16.24 -5.47 5.55
CA GLU A 131 15.84 -4.90 4.26
C GLU A 131 15.46 -3.41 4.36
N VAL A 132 14.87 -2.98 5.49
CA VAL A 132 14.54 -1.57 5.75
C VAL A 132 15.61 -0.81 6.55
N GLY A 133 16.80 -1.41 6.75
CA GLY A 133 17.93 -0.80 7.44
C GLY A 133 17.72 -0.63 8.95
N LEU A 134 17.11 -1.63 9.61
CA LEU A 134 16.82 -1.64 11.04
C LEU A 134 17.29 -2.93 11.75
N ALA A 135 18.29 -3.62 11.23
CA ALA A 135 18.84 -4.83 11.84
C ALA A 135 19.22 -4.61 13.32
N ASP A 136 19.95 -3.52 13.60
CA ASP A 136 20.43 -3.14 14.94
C ASP A 136 19.33 -2.61 15.87
N ARG A 137 18.13 -2.40 15.35
CA ARG A 137 16.96 -1.87 16.08
C ARG A 137 15.89 -2.93 16.33
N SER A 138 16.12 -4.18 15.97
CA SER A 138 15.13 -5.26 16.04
C SER A 138 14.56 -5.49 17.45
N GLY A 139 15.37 -5.29 18.49
CA GLY A 139 14.98 -5.44 19.89
C GLY A 139 14.35 -4.19 20.54
N HIS A 140 14.29 -3.06 19.84
CA HIS A 140 13.76 -1.80 20.40
C HIS A 140 12.24 -1.76 20.33
N GLU A 141 11.61 -1.17 21.35
CA GLU A 141 10.18 -0.86 21.36
C GLU A 141 9.90 0.46 20.61
N PRO A 142 8.65 0.69 20.15
CA PRO A 142 8.31 1.90 19.40
C PRO A 142 8.63 3.22 20.11
N ALA A 143 8.64 3.25 21.44
CA ALA A 143 9.03 4.42 22.22
C ALA A 143 10.52 4.78 22.10
N GLU A 144 11.37 3.81 21.78
CA GLU A 144 12.81 3.96 21.63
C GLU A 144 13.22 4.28 20.17
N LEU A 145 12.26 4.28 19.25
CA LEU A 145 12.46 4.49 17.82
C LEU A 145 12.07 5.92 17.42
N SER A 146 12.85 6.51 16.52
CA SER A 146 12.48 7.76 15.84
C SER A 146 11.22 7.57 14.97
N GLY A 147 10.59 8.67 14.53
CA GLY A 147 9.43 8.63 13.62
C GLY A 147 9.72 7.85 12.33
N GLY A 148 10.87 8.10 11.72
CA GLY A 148 11.29 7.41 10.51
C GLY A 148 11.64 5.94 10.73
N GLU A 149 12.19 5.57 11.89
CA GLU A 149 12.41 4.16 12.25
C GLU A 149 11.08 3.43 12.47
N ARG A 150 10.12 4.05 13.17
CA ARG A 150 8.76 3.50 13.31
C ARG A 150 8.09 3.28 11.95
N GLN A 151 8.25 4.23 11.02
CA GLN A 151 7.72 4.10 9.66
C GLN A 151 8.35 2.92 8.92
N ARG A 152 9.66 2.74 9.01
CA ARG A 152 10.35 1.59 8.39
C ARG A 152 9.94 0.25 9.01
N VAL A 153 9.69 0.18 10.33
CA VAL A 153 9.09 -1.01 10.96
C VAL A 153 7.69 -1.29 10.40
N ALA A 154 6.85 -0.26 10.20
CA ALA A 154 5.52 -0.42 9.61
C ALA A 154 5.60 -0.93 8.16
N ILE A 155 6.58 -0.46 7.38
CA ILE A 155 6.86 -0.97 6.02
C ILE A 155 7.30 -2.44 6.08
N ALA A 156 8.26 -2.80 6.93
CA ALA A 156 8.69 -4.19 7.10
C ALA A 156 7.52 -5.11 7.48
N ARG A 157 6.64 -4.67 8.37
CA ARG A 157 5.41 -5.39 8.73
C ARG A 157 4.46 -5.56 7.55
N ALA A 158 4.29 -4.53 6.74
CA ALA A 158 3.44 -4.59 5.55
C ALA A 158 3.97 -5.60 4.51
N LEU A 159 5.28 -5.80 4.44
CA LEU A 159 5.94 -6.74 3.52
C LEU A 159 5.95 -8.19 4.03
N ALA A 160 5.52 -8.45 5.26
CA ALA A 160 5.69 -9.73 5.95
C ALA A 160 5.15 -10.93 5.17
N ASN A 161 3.99 -10.82 4.55
CA ASN A 161 3.32 -11.89 3.80
C ASN A 161 3.62 -11.88 2.30
N GLU A 162 4.71 -11.24 1.85
CA GLU A 162 5.10 -11.12 0.42
C GLU A 162 3.98 -10.56 -0.46
N PRO A 163 3.40 -9.40 -0.10
CA PRO A 163 2.28 -8.88 -0.84
C PRO A 163 2.66 -8.53 -2.27
N ARG A 164 1.71 -8.65 -3.19
CA ARG A 164 1.84 -8.22 -4.58
C ARG A 164 1.40 -6.78 -4.79
N LEU A 165 0.66 -6.22 -3.81
CA LEU A 165 0.18 -4.85 -3.75
C LEU A 165 0.57 -4.22 -2.42
N LEU A 166 1.25 -3.07 -2.46
CA LEU A 166 1.52 -2.24 -1.29
C LEU A 166 0.68 -0.98 -1.36
N LEU A 167 -0.11 -0.75 -0.34
CA LEU A 167 -0.92 0.45 -0.16
C LEU A 167 -0.31 1.29 0.97
N ALA A 168 -0.06 2.57 0.71
CA ALA A 168 0.51 3.47 1.70
C ALA A 168 -0.34 4.74 1.81
N ASP A 169 -0.93 4.95 3.00
CA ASP A 169 -1.71 6.14 3.31
C ASP A 169 -0.83 7.14 4.05
N GLU A 170 -0.49 8.26 3.40
CA GLU A 170 0.36 9.34 3.91
C GLU A 170 1.65 8.83 4.58
N PRO A 171 2.47 8.00 3.90
CA PRO A 171 3.59 7.31 4.55
C PRO A 171 4.69 8.25 5.04
N THR A 172 4.65 9.51 4.66
CA THR A 172 5.61 10.56 5.05
C THR A 172 5.00 11.63 5.96
N GLY A 173 3.70 11.57 6.25
CA GLY A 173 2.98 12.62 6.98
C GLY A 173 3.38 12.83 8.45
N ALA A 174 4.16 11.91 9.04
CA ALA A 174 4.57 11.95 10.44
C ALA A 174 6.10 12.14 10.62
N VAL A 175 6.84 12.47 9.56
CA VAL A 175 8.30 12.60 9.60
C VAL A 175 8.77 13.88 8.91
N ASP A 176 10.02 14.30 9.20
CA ASP A 176 10.64 15.45 8.58
C ASP A 176 10.94 15.23 7.07
N SER A 177 11.25 16.29 6.34
CA SER A 177 11.44 16.25 4.88
C SER A 177 12.60 15.34 4.43
N VAL A 178 13.69 15.26 5.18
CA VAL A 178 14.83 14.40 4.85
C VAL A 178 14.46 12.94 5.04
N THR A 179 13.76 12.64 6.13
CA THR A 179 13.25 11.29 6.42
C THR A 179 12.17 10.89 5.43
N SER A 180 11.31 11.84 5.01
CA SER A 180 10.30 11.64 3.97
C SER A 180 10.92 11.12 2.67
N GLN A 181 11.99 11.78 2.19
CA GLN A 181 12.70 11.35 0.99
C GLN A 181 13.20 9.90 1.12
N ARG A 182 13.85 9.57 2.25
CA ARG A 182 14.36 8.22 2.50
C ARG A 182 13.26 7.15 2.53
N VAL A 183 12.09 7.49 3.06
CA VAL A 183 10.92 6.58 3.08
C VAL A 183 10.41 6.35 1.66
N LEU A 184 10.30 7.41 0.85
CA LEU A 184 9.85 7.30 -0.54
C LEU A 184 10.86 6.55 -1.42
N ASP A 185 12.16 6.80 -1.24
CA ASP A 185 13.22 6.06 -1.93
C ASP A 185 13.16 4.57 -1.56
N LEU A 186 12.99 4.25 -0.28
CA LEU A 186 12.82 2.87 0.18
C LEU A 186 11.61 2.18 -0.47
N LEU A 187 10.48 2.86 -0.59
CA LEU A 187 9.27 2.30 -1.25
C LEU A 187 9.51 2.05 -2.74
N ALA A 188 10.21 2.96 -3.42
CA ALA A 188 10.59 2.81 -4.82
C ALA A 188 11.55 1.62 -5.03
N ASP A 189 12.60 1.52 -4.20
CA ASP A 189 13.57 0.42 -4.23
C ASP A 189 12.91 -0.94 -3.97
N ILE A 190 12.01 -1.02 -2.99
CA ILE A 190 11.26 -2.25 -2.68
C ILE A 190 10.37 -2.63 -3.87
N ARG A 191 9.68 -1.65 -4.46
CA ARG A 191 8.85 -1.87 -5.67
C ARG A 191 9.68 -2.47 -6.80
N GLU A 192 10.85 -1.90 -7.10
CA GLU A 192 11.72 -2.39 -8.18
C GLU A 192 12.25 -3.79 -7.89
N ARG A 193 12.82 -4.01 -6.69
CA ARG A 193 13.39 -5.31 -6.31
C ARG A 193 12.38 -6.44 -6.28
N ARG A 194 11.14 -6.14 -5.86
CA ARG A 194 10.08 -7.17 -5.71
C ARG A 194 9.12 -7.21 -6.90
N GLY A 195 9.20 -6.26 -7.84
CA GLY A 195 8.28 -6.13 -8.98
C GLY A 195 6.83 -5.93 -8.58
N MET A 196 6.57 -5.43 -7.35
CA MET A 196 5.23 -5.29 -6.78
C MET A 196 4.54 -4.01 -7.27
N THR A 197 3.20 -3.98 -7.21
CA THR A 197 2.42 -2.76 -7.44
C THR A 197 2.40 -1.92 -6.17
N VAL A 198 2.57 -0.61 -6.29
CA VAL A 198 2.55 0.32 -5.16
C VAL A 198 1.54 1.44 -5.42
N ILE A 199 0.65 1.70 -4.47
CA ILE A 199 -0.26 2.84 -4.49
C ILE A 199 0.01 3.69 -3.25
N VAL A 200 0.44 4.93 -3.44
CA VAL A 200 0.70 5.87 -2.35
C VAL A 200 -0.31 7.01 -2.40
N VAL A 201 -1.03 7.19 -1.33
CA VAL A 201 -1.85 8.40 -1.10
C VAL A 201 -0.98 9.41 -0.39
N SER A 202 -0.84 10.61 -0.94
CA SER A 202 -0.14 11.70 -0.28
C SER A 202 -0.53 13.08 -0.82
N TYR A 203 -0.36 14.09 0.03
CA TYR A 203 -0.35 15.49 -0.38
C TYR A 203 1.06 16.02 -0.68
N ASP A 204 2.11 15.22 -0.40
CA ASP A 204 3.50 15.60 -0.66
C ASP A 204 3.80 15.52 -2.18
N PRO A 205 4.19 16.65 -2.81
CA PRO A 205 4.52 16.66 -4.25
C PRO A 205 5.68 15.72 -4.61
N GLN A 206 6.56 15.39 -3.66
CA GLN A 206 7.72 14.51 -3.89
C GLN A 206 7.31 13.06 -4.22
N VAL A 207 6.12 12.64 -3.82
CA VAL A 207 5.57 11.32 -4.19
C VAL A 207 5.35 11.24 -5.69
N GLY A 208 4.80 12.31 -6.30
CA GLY A 208 4.58 12.36 -7.75
C GLY A 208 5.86 12.24 -8.58
N ALA A 209 7.00 12.72 -8.05
CA ALA A 209 8.30 12.64 -8.74
C ALA A 209 8.85 11.20 -8.83
N ARG A 210 8.35 10.27 -8.02
CA ARG A 210 8.76 8.86 -7.98
C ARG A 210 7.74 7.91 -8.59
N ALA A 211 6.52 8.41 -8.81
CA ALA A 211 5.44 7.62 -9.35
C ALA A 211 5.51 7.54 -10.88
N ASP A 212 5.13 6.40 -11.43
CA ASP A 212 4.99 6.23 -12.89
C ASP A 212 3.80 7.05 -13.40
N ARG A 213 2.77 7.25 -12.55
CA ARG A 213 1.56 8.00 -12.87
C ARG A 213 0.96 8.61 -11.60
N MET A 214 0.28 9.74 -11.78
CA MET A 214 -0.43 10.44 -10.71
C MET A 214 -1.91 10.59 -11.07
N VAL A 215 -2.78 10.37 -10.09
CA VAL A 215 -4.21 10.67 -10.18
C VAL A 215 -4.63 11.59 -9.03
N THR A 216 -5.69 12.37 -9.23
CA THR A 216 -6.16 13.30 -8.23
C THR A 216 -7.58 12.95 -7.79
N VAL A 217 -7.85 13.04 -6.48
CA VAL A 217 -9.21 12.93 -5.93
C VAL A 217 -9.64 14.28 -5.42
N THR A 218 -10.77 14.78 -5.94
CA THR A 218 -11.39 16.05 -5.53
C THR A 218 -12.85 15.83 -5.23
N ASP A 219 -13.27 16.11 -4.01
CA ASP A 219 -14.66 15.97 -3.54
C ASP A 219 -15.31 14.61 -3.88
N GLY A 220 -14.53 13.54 -3.67
CA GLY A 220 -14.95 12.17 -3.94
C GLY A 220 -14.92 11.74 -5.41
N VAL A 221 -14.47 12.59 -6.31
CA VAL A 221 -14.33 12.30 -7.74
C VAL A 221 -12.87 12.09 -8.09
N LEU A 222 -12.58 10.96 -8.75
CA LEU A 222 -11.24 10.62 -9.22
C LEU A 222 -11.04 11.17 -10.63
N THR A 223 -10.01 11.99 -10.80
CA THR A 223 -9.58 12.53 -12.10
C THR A 223 -8.21 12.00 -12.45
N GLN A 224 -8.05 11.57 -13.70
CA GLN A 224 -6.76 11.15 -14.26
C GLN A 224 -6.31 12.25 -15.23
N PRO A 225 -4.99 12.60 -15.28
CA PRO A 225 -4.49 13.38 -16.41
C PRO A 225 -4.83 12.63 -17.70
N GLU A 226 -5.26 13.33 -18.73
CA GLU A 226 -5.49 12.75 -20.05
C GLU A 226 -4.19 12.11 -20.55
N THR A 227 -4.02 10.84 -20.29
CA THR A 227 -2.98 10.04 -20.92
C THR A 227 -3.58 9.57 -22.25
N ASP A 228 -3.01 10.03 -23.33
CA ASP A 228 -3.35 9.64 -24.71
C ASP A 228 -3.55 8.11 -24.80
N LEU A 229 -4.79 7.66 -24.78
CA LEU A 229 -5.19 6.26 -25.00
C LEU A 229 -5.09 5.86 -26.48
N SER A 230 -4.37 6.66 -27.30
CA SER A 230 -4.24 6.44 -28.75
C SER A 230 -3.15 5.46 -29.17
N ALA A 231 -2.45 4.80 -28.23
CA ALA A 231 -1.49 3.74 -28.57
C ALA A 231 -2.02 2.35 -28.21
N ALA A 232 -3.17 1.97 -28.76
CA ALA A 232 -3.48 0.56 -28.95
C ALA A 232 -2.68 0.07 -30.17
N PRO A 233 -1.81 -0.95 -30.05
CA PRO A 233 -1.27 -1.60 -31.24
C PRO A 233 -2.45 -2.28 -31.96
N SER A 234 -2.79 -1.76 -33.13
CA SER A 234 -3.66 -2.45 -34.07
C SER A 234 -3.02 -3.79 -34.47
N ALA A 235 -3.85 -4.82 -34.40
CA ALA A 235 -3.71 -6.24 -34.68
C ALA A 235 -2.54 -6.70 -35.56
#